data_ef79914650d6e062ead4226ee89faf4c
#
_entry.id   ef79914650d6e062ead4226ee89faf4c
#
_cell.length_a   1.000
_cell.length_b   1.000
_cell.length_c   1.000
_cell.angle_alpha   90.00
_cell.angle_beta   90.00
_cell.angle_gamma   90.00
#
_symmetry.space_group_name_H-M   'P 1'
#
loop_
_entity.id
_entity.type
_entity.pdbx_description
1 polymer ?
#
loop_
_entity_poly.entity_id
_entity_poly.type
_entity_poly.pdbx_seq_one_letter_code
_entity_poly.pdbx_strand_id
1 'polypeptide(L)'
;MISIITRHHHELSAALEDDLGRYRHEVLIEQLGWQLDSTHARPQREFDQFDQADTRHILALDTKGQVCGCARLLPTTQPYLLSEVFGFLCDQPSPRSRDTWEVSRFAARALEKGTLPMRVWWNSLHHAWSHGANQVVAVTTPALERYFLKNGVQLSRLGSPQRVNNDHVVALSFPAWQK
;
A
#
# COMPACT_ATOMS: atom_id res chain seq x y z
N MET A 1 14.54 -17.37 -5.96
CA MET A 1 14.78 -15.90 -6.04
C MET A 1 13.43 -15.21 -6.04
N ILE A 2 13.24 -14.13 -5.26
CA ILE A 2 11.99 -13.37 -5.26
C ILE A 2 11.98 -12.42 -6.45
N SER A 3 10.92 -12.47 -7.26
CA SER A 3 10.63 -11.50 -8.33
C SER A 3 9.65 -10.44 -7.83
N ILE A 4 9.77 -9.21 -8.34
CA ILE A 4 8.77 -8.16 -8.12
C ILE A 4 8.20 -7.78 -9.47
N ILE A 5 6.89 -7.80 -9.57
CA ILE A 5 6.13 -7.47 -10.79
C ILE A 5 5.11 -6.38 -10.49
N THR A 6 4.73 -5.63 -11.52
CA THR A 6 3.60 -4.70 -11.48
C THR A 6 2.53 -5.19 -12.45
N ARG A 7 1.27 -5.19 -12.02
CA ARG A 7 0.12 -5.57 -12.84
C ARG A 7 -1.06 -4.66 -12.54
N HIS A 8 -1.87 -4.38 -13.56
CA HIS A 8 -3.21 -3.87 -13.33
C HIS A 8 -4.09 -5.00 -12.77
N HIS A 9 -5.14 -4.64 -12.04
CA HIS A 9 -6.03 -5.63 -11.44
C HIS A 9 -6.66 -6.56 -12.50
N HIS A 10 -7.10 -6.01 -13.63
CA HIS A 10 -7.66 -6.79 -14.75
C HIS A 10 -6.66 -7.72 -15.46
N GLU A 11 -5.36 -7.52 -15.25
CA GLU A 11 -4.30 -8.38 -15.81
C GLU A 11 -3.95 -9.56 -14.89
N LEU A 12 -4.50 -9.58 -13.67
CA LEU A 12 -4.27 -10.69 -12.74
C LEU A 12 -4.99 -11.93 -13.25
N SER A 13 -4.28 -13.06 -13.34
CA SER A 13 -4.96 -14.34 -13.50
C SER A 13 -5.81 -14.63 -12.27
N ALA A 14 -6.88 -15.41 -12.42
CA ALA A 14 -7.75 -15.79 -11.31
C ALA A 14 -6.97 -16.41 -10.13
N ALA A 15 -5.93 -17.20 -10.43
CA ALA A 15 -5.07 -17.80 -9.40
C ALA A 15 -4.23 -16.75 -8.65
N LEU A 16 -3.68 -15.76 -9.36
CA LEU A 16 -2.86 -14.70 -8.73
C LEU A 16 -3.72 -13.70 -7.96
N GLU A 17 -4.92 -13.37 -8.45
CA GLU A 17 -5.90 -12.56 -7.74
C GLU A 17 -6.33 -13.25 -6.43
N ASP A 18 -6.64 -14.54 -6.50
CA ASP A 18 -7.01 -15.33 -5.32
C ASP A 18 -5.88 -15.39 -4.29
N ASP A 19 -4.65 -15.59 -4.74
CA ASP A 19 -3.47 -15.63 -3.87
C ASP A 19 -3.18 -14.26 -3.23
N LEU A 20 -3.30 -13.16 -4.00
CA LEU A 20 -3.21 -11.79 -3.47
C LEU A 20 -4.26 -11.53 -2.40
N GLY A 21 -5.52 -11.89 -2.65
CA GLY A 21 -6.61 -11.71 -1.68
C GLY A 21 -6.36 -12.49 -0.40
N ARG A 22 -5.89 -13.74 -0.48
CA ARG A 22 -5.50 -14.55 0.69
C ARG A 22 -4.35 -13.93 1.46
N TYR A 23 -3.30 -13.53 0.77
CA TYR A 23 -2.12 -12.91 1.39
C TYR A 23 -2.49 -11.63 2.13
N ARG A 24 -3.30 -10.76 1.53
CA ARG A 24 -3.79 -9.53 2.17
C ARG A 24 -4.66 -9.84 3.39
N HIS A 25 -5.56 -10.81 3.31
CA HIS A 25 -6.37 -11.26 4.44
C HIS A 25 -5.50 -11.78 5.58
N GLU A 26 -4.58 -12.70 5.32
CA GLU A 26 -3.65 -13.24 6.31
C GLU A 26 -2.89 -12.11 7.03
N VAL A 27 -2.29 -11.18 6.29
CA VAL A 27 -1.44 -10.15 6.89
C VAL A 27 -2.24 -9.02 7.54
N LEU A 28 -3.24 -8.47 6.84
CA LEU A 28 -3.93 -7.26 7.30
C LEU A 28 -5.02 -7.57 8.33
N ILE A 29 -5.74 -8.67 8.16
CA ILE A 29 -6.86 -9.05 9.03
C ILE A 29 -6.37 -9.94 10.19
N GLU A 30 -5.72 -11.07 9.87
CA GLU A 30 -5.40 -12.07 10.89
C GLU A 30 -4.18 -11.67 11.73
N GLN A 31 -3.11 -11.16 11.10
CA GLN A 31 -1.87 -10.81 11.82
C GLN A 31 -1.91 -9.41 12.42
N LEU A 32 -2.38 -8.38 11.65
CA LEU A 32 -2.43 -7.00 12.10
C LEU A 32 -3.76 -6.64 12.79
N GLY A 33 -4.79 -7.48 12.69
CA GLY A 33 -6.09 -7.27 13.34
C GLY A 33 -6.87 -6.07 12.79
N TRP A 34 -6.59 -5.62 11.57
CA TRP A 34 -7.28 -4.48 11.00
C TRP A 34 -8.75 -4.80 10.72
N GLN A 35 -9.63 -3.93 11.17
CA GLN A 35 -11.05 -3.98 10.84
C GLN A 35 -11.25 -3.22 9.52
N LEU A 36 -11.22 -3.95 8.41
CA LEU A 36 -11.42 -3.40 7.08
C LEU A 36 -12.84 -3.74 6.62
N ASP A 37 -13.60 -2.70 6.24
CA ASP A 37 -14.91 -2.88 5.59
C ASP A 37 -14.69 -3.45 4.20
N SER A 38 -14.76 -4.77 4.08
CA SER A 38 -14.69 -5.44 2.78
C SER A 38 -16.10 -5.55 2.19
N THR A 39 -16.48 -4.61 1.34
CA THR A 39 -17.75 -4.65 0.59
C THR A 39 -17.78 -5.77 -0.46
N HIS A 40 -16.67 -6.40 -0.76
CA HIS A 40 -16.49 -7.48 -1.74
C HIS A 40 -16.03 -8.77 -1.06
N ALA A 41 -16.61 -9.11 0.07
CA ALA A 41 -16.18 -10.23 0.90
C ALA A 41 -16.33 -11.59 0.19
N ARG A 42 -15.24 -12.03 -0.40
CA ARG A 42 -15.01 -13.47 -0.57
C ARG A 42 -14.44 -14.00 0.76
N PRO A 43 -14.90 -15.15 1.27
CA PRO A 43 -14.35 -15.71 2.51
C PRO A 43 -12.83 -15.79 2.46
N GLN A 44 -12.15 -15.31 3.51
CA GLN A 44 -10.69 -15.31 3.61
C GLN A 44 -9.96 -14.59 2.46
N ARG A 45 -10.59 -13.60 1.85
CA ARG A 45 -10.00 -12.72 0.83
C ARG A 45 -10.24 -11.27 1.23
N GLU A 46 -9.23 -10.44 1.10
CA GLU A 46 -9.34 -9.01 1.36
C GLU A 46 -9.24 -8.24 0.05
N PHE A 47 -10.33 -7.57 -0.31
CA PHE A 47 -10.44 -6.60 -1.40
C PHE A 47 -11.43 -5.52 -0.95
N ASP A 48 -11.31 -4.32 -1.50
CA ASP A 48 -12.20 -3.20 -1.23
C ASP A 48 -12.65 -2.49 -2.52
N GLN A 49 -13.44 -1.43 -2.37
CA GLN A 49 -13.97 -0.66 -3.51
C GLN A 49 -12.90 0.01 -4.37
N PHE A 50 -11.65 0.09 -3.92
CA PHE A 50 -10.54 0.68 -4.67
C PHE A 50 -9.75 -0.37 -5.47
N ASP A 51 -10.09 -1.65 -5.38
CA ASP A 51 -9.52 -2.71 -6.22
C ASP A 51 -10.27 -2.79 -7.55
N GLN A 52 -10.16 -1.73 -8.37
CA GLN A 52 -10.81 -1.59 -9.67
C GLN A 52 -9.92 -2.13 -10.80
N ALA A 53 -10.49 -2.31 -12.00
CA ALA A 53 -9.79 -2.87 -13.15
C ALA A 53 -8.41 -2.24 -13.41
N ASP A 54 -8.30 -0.91 -13.31
CA ASP A 54 -7.07 -0.15 -13.59
C ASP A 54 -6.18 0.05 -12.35
N THR A 55 -6.57 -0.48 -11.19
CA THR A 55 -5.74 -0.43 -9.98
C THR A 55 -4.43 -1.16 -10.21
N ARG A 56 -3.32 -0.55 -9.83
CA ARG A 56 -2.00 -1.18 -9.98
C ARG A 56 -1.58 -1.88 -8.70
N HIS A 57 -1.10 -3.11 -8.85
CA HIS A 57 -0.54 -3.90 -7.76
C HIS A 57 0.96 -4.12 -8.00
N ILE A 58 1.77 -3.83 -6.99
CA ILE A 58 3.16 -4.25 -6.91
C ILE A 58 3.15 -5.56 -6.13
N LEU A 59 3.62 -6.65 -6.74
CA LEU A 59 3.58 -7.99 -6.15
C LEU A 59 4.98 -8.56 -6.08
N ALA A 60 5.37 -8.99 -4.89
CA ALA A 60 6.56 -9.82 -4.70
C ALA A 60 6.13 -11.29 -4.72
N LEU A 61 6.71 -12.08 -5.62
CA LEU A 61 6.43 -13.49 -5.79
C LEU A 61 7.63 -14.32 -5.38
N ASP A 62 7.39 -15.35 -4.60
CA ASP A 62 8.41 -16.32 -4.21
C ASP A 62 8.80 -17.28 -5.36
N THR A 63 9.63 -18.27 -5.07
CA THR A 63 10.10 -19.25 -6.06
C THR A 63 8.99 -20.20 -6.58
N LYS A 64 7.86 -20.23 -5.90
CA LYS A 64 6.68 -21.00 -6.31
C LYS A 64 5.66 -20.14 -7.04
N GLY A 65 5.94 -18.83 -7.21
CA GLY A 65 5.02 -17.87 -7.81
C GLY A 65 3.92 -17.38 -6.85
N GLN A 66 4.05 -17.64 -5.54
CA GLN A 66 3.09 -17.21 -4.53
C GLN A 66 3.42 -15.80 -4.02
N VAL A 67 2.38 -15.02 -3.70
CA VAL A 67 2.52 -13.66 -3.16
C VAL A 67 3.16 -13.72 -1.78
N CYS A 68 4.27 -13.02 -1.62
CA CYS A 68 4.98 -12.87 -0.34
C CYS A 68 5.20 -11.39 0.04
N GLY A 69 4.69 -10.47 -0.77
CA GLY A 69 4.66 -9.04 -0.51
C GLY A 69 3.79 -8.33 -1.53
N CYS A 70 3.15 -7.25 -1.12
CA CYS A 70 2.30 -6.46 -2.00
C CYS A 70 2.28 -4.99 -1.63
N ALA A 71 1.88 -4.15 -2.58
CA ALA A 71 1.40 -2.80 -2.40
C ALA A 71 0.37 -2.49 -3.50
N ARG A 72 -0.56 -1.59 -3.19
CA ARG A 72 -1.54 -1.07 -4.15
C ARG A 72 -1.23 0.39 -4.44
N LEU A 73 -1.29 0.77 -5.71
CA LEU A 73 -1.07 2.13 -6.20
C LEU A 73 -2.35 2.69 -6.82
N LEU A 74 -2.75 3.88 -6.37
CA LEU A 74 -3.93 4.60 -6.84
C LEU A 74 -3.55 6.03 -7.24
N PRO A 75 -4.00 6.53 -8.41
CA PRO A 75 -3.86 7.95 -8.75
C PRO A 75 -4.82 8.77 -7.90
N THR A 76 -4.37 9.89 -7.29
CA THR A 76 -5.25 10.72 -6.43
C THR A 76 -6.25 11.57 -7.21
N THR A 77 -6.26 11.50 -8.52
CA THR A 77 -7.29 12.11 -9.39
C THR A 77 -8.61 11.35 -9.38
N GLN A 78 -8.60 10.10 -8.93
CA GLN A 78 -9.77 9.26 -8.70
C GLN A 78 -10.01 9.10 -7.19
N PRO A 79 -11.16 8.57 -6.74
CA PRO A 79 -11.36 8.22 -5.34
C PRO A 79 -10.26 7.27 -4.85
N TYR A 80 -9.66 7.57 -3.71
CA TYR A 80 -8.58 6.80 -3.11
C TYR A 80 -8.73 6.73 -1.59
N LEU A 81 -8.06 5.78 -0.93
CA LEU A 81 -8.33 5.41 0.45
C LEU A 81 -8.17 6.59 1.43
N LEU A 82 -7.06 7.34 1.35
CA LEU A 82 -6.83 8.48 2.24
C LEU A 82 -7.94 9.53 2.10
N SER A 83 -8.35 9.90 0.87
CA SER A 83 -9.36 10.95 0.69
C SER A 83 -10.75 10.51 1.14
N GLU A 84 -11.14 9.26 0.86
CA GLU A 84 -12.49 8.80 1.06
C GLU A 84 -12.74 8.27 2.50
N VAL A 85 -11.71 7.72 3.14
CA VAL A 85 -11.85 7.04 4.43
C VAL A 85 -11.07 7.74 5.55
N PHE A 86 -9.90 8.28 5.24
CA PHE A 86 -8.95 8.79 6.24
C PHE A 86 -8.63 10.28 6.09
N GLY A 87 -9.45 11.06 5.37
CA GLY A 87 -9.22 12.48 5.13
C GLY A 87 -9.04 13.32 6.40
N PHE A 88 -9.64 12.87 7.51
CA PHE A 88 -9.50 13.50 8.83
C PHE A 88 -8.08 13.42 9.42
N LEU A 89 -7.19 12.62 8.85
CA LEU A 89 -5.78 12.54 9.24
C LEU A 89 -4.92 13.69 8.65
N CYS A 90 -5.50 14.50 7.77
CA CYS A 90 -4.80 15.60 7.11
C CYS A 90 -5.18 16.95 7.72
N ASP A 91 -4.20 17.79 8.05
CA ASP A 91 -4.42 19.17 8.51
C ASP A 91 -4.96 20.07 7.39
N GLN A 92 -4.73 19.69 6.14
CA GLN A 92 -5.23 20.34 4.92
C GLN A 92 -6.05 19.33 4.11
N PRO A 93 -6.85 19.75 3.13
CA PRO A 93 -7.54 18.81 2.24
C PRO A 93 -6.60 17.76 1.68
N SER A 94 -7.03 16.51 1.63
CA SER A 94 -6.25 15.40 1.10
C SER A 94 -5.75 15.72 -0.30
N PRO A 95 -4.46 15.47 -0.64
CA PRO A 95 -3.90 15.81 -1.94
C PRO A 95 -4.68 15.21 -3.10
N ARG A 96 -5.02 16.00 -4.10
CA ARG A 96 -5.71 15.56 -5.33
C ARG A 96 -5.03 16.20 -6.54
N SER A 97 -4.11 15.45 -7.15
CA SER A 97 -3.30 15.94 -8.28
C SER A 97 -2.89 14.79 -9.20
N ARG A 98 -2.57 15.12 -10.46
CA ARG A 98 -2.05 14.14 -11.44
C ARG A 98 -0.65 13.64 -11.10
N ASP A 99 0.10 14.41 -10.33
CA ASP A 99 1.47 14.11 -9.90
C ASP A 99 1.54 13.56 -8.47
N THR A 100 0.40 13.23 -7.88
CA THR A 100 0.34 12.59 -6.57
C THR A 100 -0.39 11.25 -6.66
N TRP A 101 0.23 10.21 -6.10
CA TRP A 101 -0.32 8.86 -6.04
C TRP A 101 -0.43 8.38 -4.60
N GLU A 102 -1.35 7.47 -4.33
CA GLU A 102 -1.43 6.77 -3.05
C GLU A 102 -0.79 5.39 -3.13
N VAL A 103 0.00 5.03 -2.10
CA VAL A 103 0.36 3.64 -1.79
C VAL A 103 -0.49 3.16 -0.62
N SER A 104 -1.20 2.07 -0.80
CA SER A 104 -1.97 1.39 0.24
C SER A 104 -1.76 -0.12 0.19
N ARG A 105 -2.29 -0.86 1.16
CA ARG A 105 -2.16 -2.33 1.24
C ARG A 105 -0.71 -2.82 1.19
N PHE A 106 0.21 -2.01 1.71
CA PHE A 106 1.62 -2.35 1.79
C PHE A 106 1.84 -3.41 2.85
N ALA A 107 2.33 -4.56 2.42
CA ALA A 107 2.69 -5.68 3.28
C ALA A 107 3.81 -6.50 2.64
N ALA A 108 4.73 -7.02 3.44
CA ALA A 108 5.74 -7.94 2.97
C ALA A 108 6.20 -8.86 4.11
N ARG A 109 6.34 -10.16 3.82
CA ARG A 109 6.87 -11.13 4.80
C ARG A 109 8.29 -10.76 5.18
N ALA A 110 8.60 -10.83 6.48
CA ALA A 110 9.97 -10.74 6.97
C ALA A 110 10.69 -12.03 6.57
N LEU A 111 11.44 -11.99 5.49
CA LEU A 111 12.33 -13.07 5.10
C LEU A 111 13.68 -12.91 5.82
N GLU A 112 14.47 -13.98 5.92
CA GLU A 112 15.72 -14.08 6.70
C GLU A 112 16.71 -12.90 6.55
N LYS A 113 16.64 -12.14 5.43
CA LYS A 113 17.48 -10.95 5.20
C LYS A 113 16.75 -9.61 5.37
N GLY A 114 15.47 -9.59 5.77
CA GLY A 114 14.72 -8.38 6.14
C GLY A 114 14.57 -7.30 5.05
N THR A 115 15.01 -7.55 3.81
CA THR A 115 15.06 -6.51 2.76
C THR A 115 13.81 -6.44 1.89
N LEU A 116 12.95 -7.44 1.93
CA LEU A 116 11.78 -7.52 1.05
C LEU A 116 10.82 -6.34 1.21
N PRO A 117 10.46 -5.89 2.44
CA PRO A 117 9.57 -4.74 2.59
C PRO A 117 10.10 -3.50 1.87
N MET A 118 11.39 -3.18 2.04
CA MET A 118 11.98 -2.02 1.36
C MET A 118 12.06 -2.21 -0.16
N ARG A 119 12.27 -3.43 -0.65
CA ARG A 119 12.23 -3.71 -2.10
C ARG A 119 10.83 -3.46 -2.68
N VAL A 120 9.78 -3.90 -2.01
CA VAL A 120 8.38 -3.62 -2.43
C VAL A 120 8.12 -2.12 -2.39
N TRP A 121 8.54 -1.44 -1.31
CA TRP A 121 8.38 0.00 -1.15
C TRP A 121 9.07 0.79 -2.28
N TRP A 122 10.36 0.53 -2.51
CA TRP A 122 11.12 1.23 -3.57
C TRP A 122 10.56 0.97 -4.97
N ASN A 123 10.08 -0.25 -5.25
CA ASN A 123 9.42 -0.53 -6.52
C ASN A 123 8.10 0.25 -6.65
N SER A 124 7.37 0.44 -5.56
CA SER A 124 6.14 1.25 -5.55
C SER A 124 6.43 2.72 -5.86
N LEU A 125 7.42 3.32 -5.19
CA LEU A 125 7.83 4.71 -5.46
C LEU A 125 8.37 4.87 -6.88
N HIS A 126 9.24 3.97 -7.33
CA HIS A 126 9.79 4.01 -8.68
C HIS A 126 8.69 3.91 -9.75
N HIS A 127 7.70 3.02 -9.54
CA HIS A 127 6.58 2.90 -10.47
C HIS A 127 5.75 4.17 -10.52
N ALA A 128 5.39 4.75 -9.37
CA ALA A 128 4.66 6.02 -9.31
C ALA A 128 5.45 7.15 -10.01
N TRP A 129 6.73 7.29 -9.70
CA TRP A 129 7.60 8.30 -10.31
C TRP A 129 7.72 8.13 -11.83
N SER A 130 7.92 6.91 -12.34
CA SER A 130 8.02 6.63 -13.78
C SER A 130 6.72 6.93 -14.54
N HIS A 131 5.60 7.10 -13.82
CA HIS A 131 4.29 7.51 -14.36
C HIS A 131 3.94 8.97 -14.03
N GLY A 132 4.96 9.79 -13.71
CA GLY A 132 4.81 11.23 -13.53
C GLY A 132 4.48 11.70 -12.12
N ALA A 133 4.48 10.81 -11.11
CA ALA A 133 4.29 11.22 -9.75
C ALA A 133 5.52 11.96 -9.21
N ASN A 134 5.29 13.10 -8.56
CA ASN A 134 6.29 13.81 -7.76
C ASN A 134 6.15 13.45 -6.28
N GLN A 135 4.96 13.05 -5.87
CA GLN A 135 4.59 12.77 -4.49
C GLN A 135 3.83 11.45 -4.38
N VAL A 136 4.06 10.74 -3.30
CA VAL A 136 3.26 9.59 -2.89
C VAL A 136 2.70 9.84 -1.50
N VAL A 137 1.45 9.48 -1.27
CA VAL A 137 0.81 9.54 0.05
C VAL A 137 0.44 8.14 0.53
N ALA A 138 0.38 7.95 1.83
CA ALA A 138 -0.04 6.68 2.42
C ALA A 138 -0.64 6.89 3.82
N VAL A 139 -1.55 6.02 4.21
CA VAL A 139 -2.01 5.88 5.60
C VAL A 139 -1.30 4.68 6.22
N THR A 140 -0.72 4.87 7.40
CA THR A 140 0.05 3.83 8.07
C THR A 140 0.04 4.00 9.58
N THR A 141 0.78 3.15 10.28
CA THR A 141 0.99 3.26 11.73
C THR A 141 2.29 4.02 12.04
N PRO A 142 2.40 4.67 13.22
CA PRO A 142 3.66 5.27 13.67
C PRO A 142 4.82 4.26 13.77
N ALA A 143 4.53 2.98 13.92
CA ALA A 143 5.55 1.93 13.90
C ALA A 143 6.17 1.77 12.51
N LEU A 144 5.35 1.75 11.47
CA LEU A 144 5.83 1.67 10.09
C LEU A 144 6.48 2.98 9.64
N GLU A 145 5.99 4.14 10.10
CA GLU A 145 6.67 5.44 9.90
C GLU A 145 8.12 5.38 10.42
N ARG A 146 8.33 4.91 11.67
CA ARG A 146 9.67 4.75 12.24
C ARG A 146 10.54 3.76 11.46
N TYR A 147 9.92 2.70 10.96
CA TYR A 147 10.62 1.73 10.11
C TYR A 147 11.14 2.38 8.82
N PHE A 148 10.32 3.18 8.14
CA PHE A 148 10.71 3.92 6.94
C PHE A 148 11.86 4.90 7.25
N LEU A 149 11.73 5.72 8.29
CA LEU A 149 12.78 6.66 8.70
C LEU A 149 14.11 5.95 9.01
N LYS A 150 14.06 4.82 9.72
CA LYS A 150 15.26 4.01 10.04
C LYS A 150 15.93 3.46 8.77
N ASN A 151 15.18 3.23 7.71
CA ASN A 151 15.69 2.77 6.42
C ASN A 151 16.01 3.91 5.45
N GLY A 152 16.08 5.15 5.92
CA GLY A 152 16.51 6.31 5.13
C GLY A 152 15.44 6.87 4.19
N VAL A 153 14.17 6.47 4.36
CA VAL A 153 13.07 7.00 3.54
C VAL A 153 12.76 8.43 3.97
N GLN A 154 12.76 9.35 3.01
CA GLN A 154 12.31 10.74 3.24
C GLN A 154 10.79 10.77 3.27
N LEU A 155 10.24 11.38 4.30
CA LEU A 155 8.79 11.51 4.50
C LEU A 155 8.45 12.73 5.34
N SER A 156 7.19 13.15 5.26
CA SER A 156 6.57 14.13 6.16
C SER A 156 5.16 13.69 6.52
N ARG A 157 4.64 14.17 7.65
CA ARG A 157 3.26 13.94 8.05
C ARG A 157 2.34 14.93 7.36
N LEU A 158 1.15 14.49 6.97
CA LEU A 158 0.06 15.34 6.48
C LEU A 158 -0.81 15.88 7.62
N GLY A 159 -0.66 15.35 8.81
CA GLY A 159 -1.32 15.75 10.04
C GLY A 159 -0.85 14.90 11.22
N SER A 160 -1.38 15.17 12.39
CA SER A 160 -1.03 14.45 13.62
C SER A 160 -1.61 13.02 13.61
N PRO A 161 -0.90 12.03 14.20
CA PRO A 161 -1.44 10.68 14.37
C PRO A 161 -2.75 10.72 15.16
N GLN A 162 -3.73 9.93 14.74
CA GLN A 162 -5.01 9.81 15.43
C GLN A 162 -5.33 8.36 15.74
N ARG A 163 -6.16 8.17 16.77
CA ARG A 163 -6.63 6.82 17.14
C ARG A 163 -7.79 6.42 16.27
N VAL A 164 -7.64 5.26 15.61
CA VAL A 164 -8.70 4.61 14.84
C VAL A 164 -8.84 3.19 15.37
N ASN A 165 -10.00 2.87 15.94
CA ASN A 165 -10.21 1.63 16.66
C ASN A 165 -9.18 1.45 17.80
N ASN A 166 -8.38 0.39 17.74
CA ASN A 166 -7.34 0.09 18.73
C ASN A 166 -5.94 0.57 18.33
N ASP A 167 -5.78 1.15 17.12
CA ASP A 167 -4.49 1.55 16.57
C ASP A 167 -4.37 3.06 16.45
N HIS A 168 -3.12 3.55 16.47
CA HIS A 168 -2.81 4.89 16.02
C HIS A 168 -2.42 4.84 14.54
N VAL A 169 -3.00 5.71 13.75
CA VAL A 169 -2.72 5.85 12.32
C VAL A 169 -2.29 7.28 11.99
N VAL A 170 -1.54 7.42 10.94
CA VAL A 170 -0.99 8.69 10.45
C VAL A 170 -1.00 8.71 8.92
N ALA A 171 -1.34 9.86 8.35
CA ALA A 171 -1.18 10.10 6.92
C ALA A 171 0.21 10.69 6.65
N LEU A 172 0.93 10.06 5.74
CA LEU A 172 2.29 10.41 5.36
C LEU A 172 2.38 10.83 3.90
N SER A 173 3.33 11.69 3.62
CA SER A 173 3.73 12.12 2.28
C SER A 173 5.19 11.77 2.06
N PHE A 174 5.50 11.28 0.87
CA PHE A 174 6.83 10.87 0.42
C PHE A 174 7.13 11.52 -0.91
N PRO A 175 8.34 12.11 -1.12
CA PRO A 175 8.79 12.39 -2.48
C PRO A 175 8.81 11.08 -3.27
N ALA A 176 8.25 11.05 -4.48
CA ALA A 176 8.29 9.83 -5.29
C ALA A 176 9.71 9.49 -5.73
N TRP A 177 10.54 10.52 -5.95
CA TRP A 177 11.97 10.38 -6.13
C TRP A 177 12.70 10.61 -4.79
N GLN A 178 13.53 9.67 -4.39
CA GLN A 178 14.37 9.73 -3.20
C GLN A 178 15.84 9.66 -3.61
N LYS A 179 16.67 10.51 -3.01
CA LYS A 179 18.13 10.54 -3.24
C LYS A 179 18.83 9.51 -2.37
#